data_b075b6e3e04b304bf2199e22f4bb8563
#
_entry.id   b075b6e3e04b304bf2199e22f4bb8563
#
_cell.length_a   1.000
_cell.length_b   1.000
_cell.length_c   1.000
_cell.angle_alpha   90.00
_cell.angle_beta   90.00
_cell.angle_gamma   90.00
#
_symmetry.space_group_name_H-M   'P 1'
#
loop_
_entity.id
_entity.type
_entity.pdbx_description
1 polymer ?
#
loop_
_entity_poly.entity_id
_entity_poly.type
_entity_poly.pdbx_seq_one_letter_code
_entity_poly.pdbx_strand_id
1 'polypeptide(L)'
;MKKRAFSMVGLLSVLALIMSGCGTPEQEKEPVVQEQQTEQTSVFLEKCSLTLPVCTVSLNTPDNELAIQEKYGLTLDEWNALANDSDSFLQLDIPECSDPDASVNAEATITANGVTDTVSLTGRLTEIKLDNGDQCFAGGLSGYLNGDSSRENAVTLSVNYDKTAQVCYVIAQIGDTLSLDFGTPFGGQSKIYQKLKDAQT
;
A
#
# COMPACT_ATOMS: atom_id res chain seq x y z
N MET A 1 20.48 -30.72 25.05
CA MET A 1 19.39 -30.91 25.99
C MET A 1 19.34 -29.75 26.98
N LYS A 2 18.43 -28.79 26.84
CA LYS A 2 18.06 -27.84 27.90
C LYS A 2 16.59 -27.47 27.67
N LYS A 3 15.74 -28.06 28.51
CA LYS A 3 14.30 -27.79 28.61
C LYS A 3 14.11 -26.40 29.24
N ARG A 4 13.32 -25.50 28.64
CA ARG A 4 12.83 -24.30 29.31
C ARG A 4 11.35 -24.48 29.63
N ALA A 5 11.05 -24.31 30.90
CA ALA A 5 9.75 -24.50 31.52
C ALA A 5 8.83 -23.29 31.19
N PHE A 6 7.58 -23.59 30.84
CA PHE A 6 6.47 -22.66 30.80
C PHE A 6 6.04 -22.29 32.21
N SER A 7 5.97 -21.00 32.52
CA SER A 7 5.37 -20.49 33.76
C SER A 7 3.93 -20.07 33.46
N MET A 8 3.00 -20.90 33.97
CA MET A 8 1.57 -20.55 34.08
C MET A 8 1.40 -19.65 35.31
N VAL A 9 0.91 -18.43 35.08
CA VAL A 9 0.44 -17.53 36.14
C VAL A 9 -1.05 -17.74 36.30
N GLY A 10 -1.41 -18.20 37.50
CA GLY A 10 -2.75 -18.60 37.85
C GLY A 10 -3.70 -17.42 38.09
N LEU A 11 -4.93 -17.65 37.68
CA LEU A 11 -6.11 -16.82 37.93
C LEU A 11 -6.60 -17.10 39.36
N LEU A 12 -6.48 -16.12 40.25
CA LEU A 12 -7.07 -16.20 41.59
C LEU A 12 -8.51 -15.63 41.53
N SER A 13 -9.48 -16.51 41.59
CA SER A 13 -10.88 -16.19 41.85
C SER A 13 -11.10 -15.98 43.36
N VAL A 14 -11.44 -14.77 43.77
CA VAL A 14 -11.90 -14.52 45.14
C VAL A 14 -13.39 -14.53 45.15
N LEU A 15 -13.97 -15.60 45.73
CA LEU A 15 -15.38 -15.75 46.02
C LEU A 15 -15.64 -15.21 47.43
N ALA A 16 -16.26 -14.06 47.57
CA ALA A 16 -16.75 -13.55 48.86
C ALA A 16 -18.24 -13.80 49.01
N LEU A 17 -18.61 -14.77 49.83
CA LEU A 17 -19.94 -14.99 50.35
C LEU A 17 -20.18 -14.02 51.53
N ILE A 18 -21.19 -13.18 51.44
CA ILE A 18 -21.70 -12.46 52.60
C ILE A 18 -23.18 -12.80 52.77
N MET A 19 -23.49 -13.39 53.92
CA MET A 19 -24.83 -13.72 54.36
C MET A 19 -25.50 -12.55 55.07
N SER A 20 -26.76 -12.38 54.74
CA SER A 20 -27.90 -11.92 55.54
C SER A 20 -27.78 -10.71 56.46
N GLY A 21 -28.57 -9.70 56.16
CA GLY A 21 -29.01 -8.67 57.08
C GLY A 21 -30.24 -7.92 56.51
N CYS A 22 -31.41 -8.15 57.10
CA CYS A 22 -32.65 -7.41 56.85
C CYS A 22 -32.50 -5.92 57.15
N GLY A 23 -32.94 -5.07 56.24
CA GLY A 23 -33.09 -3.64 56.47
C GLY A 23 -33.26 -2.89 55.17
N THR A 24 -34.50 -2.54 54.83
CA THR A 24 -34.82 -1.58 53.76
C THR A 24 -34.26 -0.21 54.12
N PRO A 25 -33.49 0.41 53.27
CA PRO A 25 -33.90 1.70 52.71
C PRO A 25 -33.62 1.77 51.19
N GLU A 26 -34.38 2.66 50.55
CA GLU A 26 -34.28 3.05 49.16
C GLU A 26 -32.82 3.26 48.72
N GLN A 27 -32.37 2.43 47.82
CA GLN A 27 -31.09 2.64 47.16
C GLN A 27 -31.32 3.31 45.81
N GLU A 28 -30.93 4.57 45.80
CA GLU A 28 -30.67 5.37 44.62
C GLU A 28 -29.85 4.54 43.61
N LYS A 29 -30.39 4.32 42.41
CA LYS A 29 -29.73 3.63 41.34
C LYS A 29 -28.61 4.54 40.82
N GLU A 30 -27.38 4.28 41.20
CA GLU A 30 -26.22 4.82 40.49
C GLU A 30 -26.31 4.41 39.01
N PRO A 31 -26.10 5.35 38.07
CA PRO A 31 -26.04 5.01 36.65
C PRO A 31 -24.82 4.13 36.42
N VAL A 32 -25.08 2.91 35.96
CA VAL A 32 -24.03 2.05 35.40
C VAL A 32 -23.47 2.77 34.19
N VAL A 33 -22.30 3.38 34.34
CA VAL A 33 -21.50 3.89 33.25
C VAL A 33 -21.03 2.64 32.48
N GLN A 34 -21.73 2.32 31.40
CA GLN A 34 -21.19 1.41 30.40
C GLN A 34 -20.00 2.12 29.78
N GLU A 35 -18.81 1.71 30.16
CA GLU A 35 -17.59 1.99 29.35
C GLU A 35 -17.89 1.43 27.96
N GLN A 36 -18.25 2.33 27.04
CA GLN A 36 -18.19 2.03 25.62
C GLN A 36 -16.71 1.74 25.32
N GLN A 37 -16.36 0.46 25.24
CA GLN A 37 -15.16 0.04 24.53
C GLN A 37 -15.31 0.56 23.11
N THR A 38 -14.66 1.66 22.84
CA THR A 38 -14.40 2.10 21.46
C THR A 38 -13.55 1.00 20.85
N GLU A 39 -14.16 0.15 20.05
CA GLU A 39 -13.41 -0.76 19.17
C GLU A 39 -12.49 0.14 18.33
N GLN A 40 -11.22 0.12 18.65
CA GLN A 40 -10.19 0.74 17.86
C GLN A 40 -10.08 -0.09 16.57
N THR A 41 -10.84 0.31 15.55
CA THR A 41 -10.75 -0.29 14.22
C THR A 41 -9.30 -0.10 13.76
N SER A 42 -8.55 -1.17 13.72
CA SER A 42 -7.16 -1.11 13.23
C SER A 42 -7.20 -0.75 11.75
N VAL A 43 -6.55 0.35 11.39
CA VAL A 43 -6.40 0.77 10.00
C VAL A 43 -5.44 -0.20 9.33
N PHE A 44 -5.89 -0.86 8.27
CA PHE A 44 -5.07 -1.77 7.47
C PHE A 44 -4.00 -1.00 6.67
N LEU A 45 -4.42 0.03 5.94
CA LEU A 45 -3.54 0.90 5.16
C LEU A 45 -3.92 2.36 5.45
N GLU A 46 -2.99 3.12 5.99
CA GLU A 46 -3.17 4.56 6.19
C GLU A 46 -3.17 5.29 4.85
N LYS A 47 -3.89 6.41 4.78
CA LYS A 47 -3.82 7.29 3.62
C LYS A 47 -2.38 7.64 3.31
N CYS A 48 -1.96 7.44 2.05
CA CYS A 48 -0.65 7.84 1.60
C CYS A 48 -0.71 8.56 0.25
N SER A 49 0.23 9.47 0.06
CA SER A 49 0.41 10.26 -1.16
C SER A 49 1.88 10.16 -1.54
N LEU A 50 2.16 9.53 -2.67
CA LEU A 50 3.50 9.17 -3.09
C LEU A 50 3.85 9.89 -4.38
N THR A 51 4.96 10.64 -4.38
CA THR A 51 5.55 11.21 -5.59
C THR A 51 6.77 10.37 -5.96
N LEU A 52 6.66 9.64 -7.06
CA LEU A 52 7.65 8.65 -7.48
C LEU A 52 8.36 9.14 -8.75
N PRO A 53 9.66 9.40 -8.71
CA PRO A 53 10.43 9.79 -9.89
C PRO A 53 10.43 8.68 -10.94
N VAL A 54 10.68 9.06 -12.18
CA VAL A 54 10.93 8.12 -13.28
C VAL A 54 12.14 7.26 -12.94
N CYS A 55 12.05 5.97 -13.22
CA CYS A 55 13.17 5.03 -13.14
C CYS A 55 13.57 4.56 -14.54
N THR A 56 14.77 3.98 -14.63
CA THR A 56 15.19 3.25 -15.83
C THR A 56 14.18 2.15 -16.12
N VAL A 57 13.68 2.12 -17.34
CA VAL A 57 12.67 1.14 -17.77
C VAL A 57 13.24 -0.27 -17.70
N SER A 58 12.52 -1.16 -17.02
CA SER A 58 12.91 -2.57 -16.89
C SER A 58 12.59 -3.39 -18.15
N LEU A 59 11.53 -3.01 -18.90
CA LEU A 59 11.15 -3.63 -20.16
C LEU A 59 11.77 -2.90 -21.36
N ASN A 60 12.98 -3.27 -21.73
CA ASN A 60 13.69 -2.70 -22.88
C ASN A 60 13.40 -3.53 -24.14
N THR A 61 12.29 -3.22 -24.83
CA THR A 61 11.90 -3.84 -26.10
C THR A 61 11.65 -2.75 -27.15
N PRO A 62 11.82 -3.05 -28.47
CA PRO A 62 11.53 -2.09 -29.52
C PRO A 62 10.09 -1.54 -29.49
N ASP A 63 9.12 -2.39 -29.11
CA ASP A 63 7.72 -1.98 -29.03
C ASP A 63 7.49 -0.99 -27.88
N ASN A 64 8.15 -1.19 -26.72
CA ASN A 64 8.06 -0.25 -25.60
C ASN A 64 8.78 1.08 -25.93
N GLU A 65 9.94 1.04 -26.56
CA GLU A 65 10.63 2.25 -27.02
C GLU A 65 9.77 3.05 -27.99
N LEU A 66 9.15 2.39 -28.98
CA LEU A 66 8.24 3.04 -29.92
C LEU A 66 7.05 3.67 -29.17
N ALA A 67 6.44 2.95 -28.22
CA ALA A 67 5.31 3.46 -27.44
C ALA A 67 5.68 4.68 -26.57
N ILE A 68 6.90 4.72 -26.00
CA ILE A 68 7.43 5.89 -25.29
C ILE A 68 7.56 7.06 -26.24
N GLN A 69 8.11 6.82 -27.45
CA GLN A 69 8.30 7.86 -28.45
C GLN A 69 6.98 8.41 -28.96
N GLU A 70 6.00 7.56 -29.26
CA GLU A 70 4.67 7.97 -29.72
C GLU A 70 3.92 8.79 -28.68
N LYS A 71 4.00 8.39 -27.40
CA LYS A 71 3.23 9.04 -26.34
C LYS A 71 3.91 10.29 -25.79
N TYR A 72 5.20 10.25 -25.52
CA TYR A 72 5.96 11.31 -24.82
C TYR A 72 6.93 12.05 -25.72
N GLY A 73 7.13 11.61 -26.96
CA GLY A 73 8.08 12.23 -27.90
C GLY A 73 9.56 12.01 -27.54
N LEU A 74 9.85 11.00 -26.70
CA LEU A 74 11.18 10.71 -26.17
C LEU A 74 11.69 9.37 -26.69
N THR A 75 12.99 9.29 -26.96
CA THR A 75 13.70 8.01 -27.09
C THR A 75 13.79 7.33 -25.72
N LEU A 76 14.12 6.04 -25.68
CA LEU A 76 14.32 5.31 -24.44
C LEU A 76 15.44 5.91 -23.57
N ASP A 77 16.54 6.38 -24.21
CA ASP A 77 17.66 7.01 -23.50
C ASP A 77 17.23 8.35 -22.87
N GLU A 78 16.45 9.16 -23.62
CA GLU A 78 15.88 10.42 -23.10
C GLU A 78 14.88 10.16 -21.97
N TRP A 79 14.03 9.14 -22.08
CA TRP A 79 13.15 8.72 -20.98
C TRP A 79 13.94 8.35 -19.73
N ASN A 80 14.97 7.51 -19.87
CA ASN A 80 15.81 7.08 -18.75
C ASN A 80 16.57 8.25 -18.09
N ALA A 81 16.87 9.31 -18.86
CA ALA A 81 17.48 10.53 -18.35
C ALA A 81 16.53 11.35 -17.44
N LEU A 82 15.19 11.18 -17.55
CA LEU A 82 14.21 11.82 -16.69
C LEU A 82 14.29 11.36 -15.21
N ALA A 83 15.03 10.32 -14.90
CA ALA A 83 15.22 9.86 -13.51
C ALA A 83 15.75 10.95 -12.55
N ASN A 84 16.34 12.02 -13.09
CA ASN A 84 16.81 13.18 -12.33
C ASN A 84 15.96 14.44 -12.56
N ASP A 85 14.86 14.35 -13.30
CA ASP A 85 13.97 15.44 -13.60
C ASP A 85 12.85 15.51 -12.56
N SER A 86 12.75 16.62 -11.85
CA SER A 86 11.71 16.84 -10.82
C SER A 86 10.31 17.05 -11.42
N ASP A 87 10.22 17.37 -12.71
CA ASP A 87 8.97 17.66 -13.40
C ASP A 87 8.39 16.41 -14.07
N SER A 88 9.08 15.27 -13.95
CA SER A 88 8.66 13.97 -14.49
C SER A 88 8.52 12.95 -13.37
N PHE A 89 7.28 12.52 -13.10
CA PHE A 89 6.95 11.68 -11.94
C PHE A 89 5.62 10.94 -12.11
N LEU A 90 5.40 9.94 -11.28
CA LEU A 90 4.09 9.40 -10.95
C LEU A 90 3.68 9.91 -9.58
N GLN A 91 2.56 10.64 -9.49
CA GLN A 91 1.85 10.90 -8.25
C GLN A 91 0.84 9.77 -8.03
N LEU A 92 0.87 9.12 -6.86
CA LEU A 92 -0.08 8.07 -6.50
C LEU A 92 -0.69 8.37 -5.14
N ASP A 93 -2.01 8.59 -5.13
CA ASP A 93 -2.80 8.90 -3.95
C ASP A 93 -3.67 7.70 -3.59
N ILE A 94 -3.36 7.04 -2.47
CA ILE A 94 -4.09 5.89 -1.94
C ILE A 94 -4.86 6.34 -0.70
N PRO A 95 -6.20 6.20 -0.65
CA PRO A 95 -6.99 6.53 0.53
C PRO A 95 -6.74 5.53 1.67
N GLU A 96 -7.17 5.90 2.87
CA GLU A 96 -7.20 4.99 4.00
C GLU A 96 -8.09 3.78 3.70
N CYS A 97 -7.62 2.60 4.09
CA CYS A 97 -8.35 1.35 3.99
C CYS A 97 -8.30 0.62 5.34
N SER A 98 -9.47 0.30 5.90
CA SER A 98 -9.57 -0.42 7.18
C SER A 98 -9.77 -1.93 6.98
N ASP A 99 -10.25 -2.36 5.81
CA ASP A 99 -10.51 -3.75 5.49
C ASP A 99 -9.45 -4.30 4.52
N PRO A 100 -8.64 -5.29 4.92
CA PRO A 100 -7.62 -5.89 4.07
C PRO A 100 -8.19 -6.63 2.84
N ASP A 101 -9.47 -6.97 2.87
CA ASP A 101 -10.15 -7.66 1.78
C ASP A 101 -10.92 -6.72 0.85
N ALA A 102 -11.05 -5.44 1.21
CA ALA A 102 -11.71 -4.45 0.37
C ALA A 102 -10.87 -4.06 -0.85
N SER A 103 -11.56 -3.62 -1.89
CA SER A 103 -10.92 -2.94 -3.02
C SER A 103 -10.47 -1.54 -2.60
N VAL A 104 -9.26 -1.19 -2.99
CA VAL A 104 -8.70 0.15 -2.85
C VAL A 104 -9.05 0.96 -4.09
N ASN A 105 -9.58 2.17 -3.89
CA ASN A 105 -9.78 3.16 -4.96
C ASN A 105 -8.70 4.22 -4.82
N ALA A 106 -7.82 4.30 -5.80
CA ALA A 106 -6.69 5.22 -5.80
C ALA A 106 -6.77 6.17 -6.99
N GLU A 107 -6.09 7.30 -6.90
CA GLU A 107 -5.91 8.23 -8.01
C GLU A 107 -4.42 8.31 -8.36
N ALA A 108 -4.11 8.36 -9.64
CA ALA A 108 -2.75 8.57 -10.08
C ALA A 108 -2.66 9.62 -11.18
N THR A 109 -1.50 10.29 -11.23
CA THR A 109 -1.14 11.23 -12.28
C THR A 109 0.26 10.92 -12.77
N ILE A 110 0.41 10.67 -14.05
CA ILE A 110 1.70 10.46 -14.70
C ILE A 110 2.05 11.75 -15.45
N THR A 111 3.18 12.35 -15.11
CA THR A 111 3.69 13.54 -15.80
C THR A 111 5.10 13.23 -16.34
N ALA A 112 5.31 13.44 -17.63
CA ALA A 112 6.60 13.32 -18.27
C ALA A 112 6.65 14.17 -19.55
N ASN A 113 7.76 14.89 -19.75
CA ASN A 113 8.00 15.72 -20.92
C ASN A 113 6.82 16.66 -21.27
N GLY A 114 6.16 17.26 -20.25
CA GLY A 114 5.01 18.14 -20.43
C GLY A 114 3.68 17.46 -20.76
N VAL A 115 3.65 16.14 -20.90
CA VAL A 115 2.44 15.34 -21.03
C VAL A 115 1.96 14.95 -19.63
N THR A 116 0.68 15.13 -19.36
CA THR A 116 0.07 14.73 -18.07
C THR A 116 -1.17 13.88 -18.32
N ASP A 117 -1.17 12.70 -17.76
CA ASP A 117 -2.28 11.75 -17.78
C ASP A 117 -2.80 11.51 -16.36
N THR A 118 -4.11 11.43 -16.19
CA THR A 118 -4.75 11.08 -14.91
C THR A 118 -5.44 9.72 -15.02
N VAL A 119 -5.52 8.99 -13.91
CA VAL A 119 -6.21 7.71 -13.88
C VAL A 119 -6.83 7.45 -12.50
N SER A 120 -8.13 7.14 -12.50
CA SER A 120 -8.82 6.59 -11.33
C SER A 120 -8.66 5.08 -11.36
N LEU A 121 -8.12 4.53 -10.29
CA LEU A 121 -7.67 3.15 -10.19
C LEU A 121 -8.49 2.39 -9.16
N THR A 122 -8.76 1.13 -9.44
CA THR A 122 -9.36 0.21 -8.48
C THR A 122 -8.58 -1.10 -8.47
N GLY A 123 -8.38 -1.67 -7.30
CA GLY A 123 -7.68 -2.95 -7.18
C GLY A 123 -7.51 -3.38 -5.74
N ARG A 124 -6.58 -4.28 -5.50
CA ARG A 124 -6.30 -4.79 -4.16
C ARG A 124 -4.82 -4.68 -3.85
N LEU A 125 -4.53 -4.26 -2.61
CA LEU A 125 -3.20 -4.31 -2.01
C LEU A 125 -3.22 -5.34 -0.89
N THR A 126 -2.20 -6.20 -0.84
CA THR A 126 -2.04 -7.23 0.19
C THR A 126 -0.87 -6.84 1.09
N GLU A 127 -1.08 -6.88 2.40
CA GLU A 127 0.01 -6.70 3.36
C GLU A 127 0.90 -7.95 3.39
N ILE A 128 2.20 -7.71 3.32
CA ILE A 128 3.25 -8.73 3.46
C ILE A 128 4.04 -8.37 4.71
N LYS A 129 3.85 -9.16 5.78
CA LYS A 129 4.62 -9.02 7.02
C LYS A 129 5.91 -9.80 6.89
N LEU A 130 7.02 -9.11 7.07
CA LEU A 130 8.34 -9.75 7.05
C LEU A 130 8.77 -10.13 8.47
N ASP A 131 9.64 -11.15 8.60
CA ASP A 131 10.10 -11.66 9.89
C ASP A 131 10.82 -10.60 10.76
N ASN A 132 11.37 -9.56 10.13
CA ASN A 132 12.00 -8.43 10.81
C ASN A 132 10.99 -7.36 11.29
N GLY A 133 9.68 -7.55 11.06
CA GLY A 133 8.62 -6.65 11.47
C GLY A 133 8.31 -5.53 10.46
N ASP A 134 8.97 -5.47 9.31
CA ASP A 134 8.65 -4.51 8.24
C ASP A 134 7.28 -4.78 7.65
N GLN A 135 6.53 -3.71 7.37
CA GLN A 135 5.23 -3.76 6.70
C GLN A 135 5.40 -3.37 5.23
N CYS A 136 5.13 -4.31 4.34
CA CYS A 136 5.13 -4.09 2.91
C CYS A 136 3.73 -4.34 2.33
N PHE A 137 3.37 -3.59 1.29
CA PHE A 137 2.13 -3.79 0.55
C PHE A 137 2.46 -4.05 -0.92
N ALA A 138 1.82 -5.05 -1.50
CA ALA A 138 1.97 -5.37 -2.91
C ALA A 138 0.63 -5.66 -3.54
N GLY A 139 0.46 -5.27 -4.81
CA GLY A 139 -0.77 -5.57 -5.54
C GLY A 139 -0.88 -4.84 -6.86
N GLY A 140 -2.03 -5.04 -7.51
CA GLY A 140 -2.37 -4.43 -8.79
C GLY A 140 -3.56 -3.49 -8.66
N LEU A 141 -3.43 -2.31 -9.24
CA LEU A 141 -4.49 -1.32 -9.38
C LEU A 141 -4.73 -1.06 -10.87
N SER A 142 -5.98 -1.06 -11.32
CA SER A 142 -6.31 -0.93 -12.73
C SER A 142 -7.35 0.16 -12.99
N GLY A 143 -7.25 0.80 -14.13
CA GLY A 143 -8.15 1.87 -14.57
C GLY A 143 -7.93 2.23 -16.02
N TYR A 144 -8.28 3.47 -16.38
CA TYR A 144 -8.14 3.98 -17.74
C TYR A 144 -7.63 5.41 -17.72
N LEU A 145 -6.65 5.71 -18.57
CA LEU A 145 -6.12 7.07 -18.71
C LEU A 145 -7.21 8.05 -19.09
N ASN A 146 -7.25 9.17 -18.38
CA ASN A 146 -8.15 10.30 -18.67
C ASN A 146 -9.64 9.89 -18.79
N GLY A 147 -10.03 8.75 -18.19
CA GLY A 147 -11.37 8.19 -18.25
C GLY A 147 -11.78 7.56 -19.60
N ASP A 148 -10.84 7.43 -20.53
CA ASP A 148 -11.08 6.77 -21.81
C ASP A 148 -10.93 5.26 -21.70
N SER A 149 -12.03 4.51 -21.76
CA SER A 149 -12.10 3.07 -21.59
C SER A 149 -11.63 2.26 -22.81
N SER A 150 -10.95 2.88 -23.76
CA SER A 150 -10.30 2.16 -24.86
C SER A 150 -9.18 1.25 -24.35
N ARG A 151 -8.87 0.20 -25.13
CA ARG A 151 -7.84 -0.79 -24.74
C ARG A 151 -6.44 -0.15 -24.65
N GLU A 152 -6.15 0.78 -25.53
CA GLU A 152 -4.87 1.50 -25.56
C GLU A 152 -4.66 2.41 -24.35
N ASN A 153 -5.75 2.83 -23.68
CA ASN A 153 -5.73 3.64 -22.46
C ASN A 153 -5.95 2.84 -21.18
N ALA A 154 -6.07 1.50 -21.28
CA ALA A 154 -6.13 0.65 -20.10
C ALA A 154 -4.81 0.74 -19.33
N VAL A 155 -4.88 0.95 -18.01
CA VAL A 155 -3.71 1.06 -17.13
C VAL A 155 -3.76 -0.02 -16.07
N THR A 156 -2.62 -0.63 -15.81
CA THR A 156 -2.40 -1.46 -14.62
C THR A 156 -1.13 -0.98 -13.92
N LEU A 157 -1.26 -0.59 -12.65
CA LEU A 157 -0.13 -0.30 -11.78
C LEU A 157 0.19 -1.53 -10.93
N SER A 158 1.38 -2.08 -11.07
CA SER A 158 1.93 -3.06 -10.13
C SER A 158 2.66 -2.30 -9.02
N VAL A 159 2.07 -2.24 -7.84
CA VAL A 159 2.57 -1.45 -6.70
C VAL A 159 3.33 -2.35 -5.73
N ASN A 160 4.50 -1.91 -5.29
CA ASN A 160 5.27 -2.49 -4.21
C ASN A 160 5.70 -1.36 -3.26
N TYR A 161 5.11 -1.32 -2.07
CA TYR A 161 5.32 -0.28 -1.09
C TYR A 161 5.84 -0.85 0.23
N ASP A 162 7.03 -0.44 0.63
CA ASP A 162 7.60 -0.69 1.96
C ASP A 162 7.28 0.49 2.86
N LYS A 163 6.25 0.36 3.69
CA LYS A 163 5.79 1.40 4.62
C LYS A 163 6.86 1.72 5.66
N THR A 164 7.61 0.73 6.12
CA THR A 164 8.64 0.89 7.14
C THR A 164 9.83 1.71 6.63
N ALA A 165 10.29 1.43 5.42
CA ALA A 165 11.40 2.15 4.80
C ALA A 165 10.95 3.39 4.01
N GLN A 166 9.64 3.64 3.86
CA GLN A 166 9.07 4.70 3.01
C GLN A 166 9.59 4.62 1.57
N VAL A 167 9.62 3.41 1.02
CA VAL A 167 10.13 3.13 -0.32
C VAL A 167 9.02 2.53 -1.15
N CYS A 168 8.75 3.08 -2.32
CA CYS A 168 7.76 2.56 -3.25
C CYS A 168 8.35 2.36 -4.63
N TYR A 169 7.92 1.30 -5.30
CA TYR A 169 8.22 1.02 -6.69
C TYR A 169 6.95 0.61 -7.41
N VAL A 170 6.72 1.22 -8.57
CA VAL A 170 5.54 1.00 -9.39
C VAL A 170 5.96 0.73 -10.83
N ILE A 171 5.40 -0.32 -11.42
CA ILE A 171 5.41 -0.53 -12.87
C ILE A 171 4.03 -0.15 -13.39
N ALA A 172 3.97 0.82 -14.30
CA ALA A 172 2.76 1.22 -15.00
C ALA A 172 2.74 0.58 -16.39
N GLN A 173 1.83 -0.37 -16.59
CA GLN A 173 1.53 -0.92 -17.90
C GLN A 173 0.35 -0.15 -18.50
N ILE A 174 0.53 0.44 -19.68
CA ILE A 174 -0.49 1.21 -20.41
C ILE A 174 -0.73 0.54 -21.77
N GLY A 175 -1.96 0.18 -22.03
CA GLY A 175 -2.30 -0.64 -23.18
C GLY A 175 -1.52 -1.97 -23.18
N ASP A 176 -1.17 -2.43 -24.37
CA ASP A 176 -0.50 -3.73 -24.54
C ASP A 176 1.04 -3.60 -24.55
N THR A 177 1.59 -2.42 -24.82
CA THR A 177 3.02 -2.25 -25.19
C THR A 177 3.79 -1.32 -24.28
N LEU A 178 3.17 -0.25 -23.75
CA LEU A 178 3.87 0.76 -22.97
C LEU A 178 4.04 0.34 -21.52
N SER A 179 5.29 0.20 -21.08
CA SER A 179 5.66 -0.12 -19.70
C SER A 179 6.63 0.93 -19.16
N LEU A 180 6.28 1.54 -18.03
CA LEU A 180 7.03 2.62 -17.40
C LEU A 180 7.31 2.25 -15.94
N ASP A 181 8.50 2.58 -15.48
CA ASP A 181 8.96 2.30 -14.12
C ASP A 181 9.09 3.60 -13.33
N PHE A 182 8.53 3.60 -12.10
CA PHE A 182 8.60 4.73 -11.18
C PHE A 182 9.00 4.25 -9.78
N GLY A 183 9.72 5.07 -9.04
CA GLY A 183 10.03 4.71 -7.67
C GLY A 183 11.21 5.45 -7.08
N THR A 184 11.53 5.11 -5.84
CA THR A 184 12.74 5.61 -5.20
C THR A 184 13.98 5.09 -5.91
N PRO A 185 15.04 5.92 -6.06
CA PRO A 185 16.21 5.60 -6.87
C PRO A 185 16.81 4.24 -6.55
N PHE A 186 17.25 3.55 -7.57
CA PHE A 186 17.85 2.22 -7.75
C PHE A 186 18.07 1.30 -6.52
N GLY A 187 18.52 1.84 -5.37
CA GLY A 187 18.76 1.05 -4.16
C GLY A 187 17.48 0.60 -3.44
N GLY A 188 16.36 1.32 -3.64
CA GLY A 188 15.07 0.99 -3.02
C GLY A 188 14.33 -0.14 -3.72
N GLN A 189 14.32 -0.14 -5.05
CA GLN A 189 13.71 -1.18 -5.87
C GLN A 189 14.30 -2.57 -5.57
N SER A 190 15.63 -2.65 -5.56
CA SER A 190 16.34 -3.91 -5.28
C SER A 190 16.03 -4.45 -3.87
N LYS A 191 15.87 -3.57 -2.88
CA LYS A 191 15.55 -3.95 -1.50
C LYS A 191 14.12 -4.46 -1.36
N ILE A 192 13.13 -3.78 -1.96
CA ILE A 192 11.73 -4.24 -1.94
C ILE A 192 11.62 -5.59 -2.64
N TYR A 193 12.17 -5.73 -3.83
CA TYR A 193 12.12 -6.99 -4.58
C TYR A 193 12.77 -8.12 -3.79
N GLN A 194 13.93 -7.90 -3.17
CA GLN A 194 14.61 -8.90 -2.37
C GLN A 194 13.77 -9.30 -1.14
N LYS A 195 13.21 -8.32 -0.41
CA LYS A 195 12.33 -8.59 0.74
C LYS A 195 11.11 -9.42 0.33
N LEU A 196 10.44 -9.08 -0.77
CA LEU A 196 9.27 -9.81 -1.25
C LEU A 196 9.63 -11.23 -1.68
N LYS A 197 10.78 -11.43 -2.29
CA LYS A 197 11.29 -12.74 -2.68
C LYS A 197 11.61 -13.60 -1.46
N ASP A 198 12.27 -13.03 -0.46
CA ASP A 198 12.66 -13.73 0.78
C ASP A 198 11.43 -14.12 1.63
N ALA A 199 10.34 -13.34 1.54
CA ALA A 199 9.08 -13.65 2.24
C ALA A 199 8.26 -14.79 1.57
N GLN A 200 8.59 -15.18 0.33
CA GLN A 200 7.92 -16.26 -0.40
C GLN A 200 8.66 -17.60 -0.30
N THR A 201 9.82 -17.63 0.29
CA THR A 201 10.65 -18.84 0.54
C THR A 201 10.51 -19.33 1.97
#